data_293fb22c24a2b0c9d27b88d9d1e300d0
#
_entry.id   293fb22c24a2b0c9d27b88d9d1e300d0
#
_cell.length_a   1.000
_cell.length_b   1.000
_cell.length_c   1.000
_cell.angle_alpha   90.00
_cell.angle_beta   90.00
_cell.angle_gamma   90.00
#
_symmetry.space_group_name_H-M   'P 1'
#
loop_
_entity.id
_entity.type
_entity.pdbx_description
1 polymer ?
#
loop_
_entity_poly.entity_id
_entity_poly.type
_entity_poly.pdbx_seq_one_letter_code
_entity_poly.pdbx_strand_id
1 'polypeptide(L)'
;FDALLETASLFAKAPKPTAKGVAIVTPSGGAGIMAADHAEALGLPMPQPLPATEAVLRSSIPDFGAPRNPCDLTAQVAANPQMFDACMEAMLSDPQYGCLVVPQVYSHFQTTVGRMEQLRPYAAKFGKPLIIAWIPEQLEGPGACHAESVPELILFRSMRRLMQGIRLWHDYHDRVEEAPPAPPAGLDAALAALPGKGAVLMEAEAKALF
;
A
#
# COMPACT_ATOMS: atom_id res chain seq x y z
N PHE A 1 8.20 -10.78 11.61
CA PHE A 1 9.10 -9.62 11.45
C PHE A 1 8.83 -8.88 10.14
N ASP A 2 8.72 -9.58 9.00
CA ASP A 2 8.47 -8.99 7.67
C ASP A 2 7.21 -8.12 7.63
N ALA A 3 6.10 -8.60 8.23
CA ALA A 3 4.87 -7.83 8.30
C ALA A 3 5.05 -6.46 8.98
N LEU A 4 5.90 -6.40 10.01
CA LEU A 4 6.21 -5.14 10.71
C LEU A 4 6.95 -4.17 9.79
N LEU A 5 7.99 -4.63 9.09
CA LEU A 5 8.81 -3.79 8.21
C LEU A 5 8.00 -3.31 6.99
N GLU A 6 7.26 -4.21 6.36
CA GLU A 6 6.40 -3.87 5.21
C GLU A 6 5.31 -2.86 5.61
N THR A 7 4.68 -3.06 6.77
CA THR A 7 3.67 -2.13 7.28
C THR A 7 4.29 -0.78 7.67
N ALA A 8 5.46 -0.77 8.32
CA ALA A 8 6.18 0.46 8.63
C ALA A 8 6.53 1.25 7.37
N SER A 9 6.96 0.55 6.29
CA SER A 9 7.22 1.17 4.99
C SER A 9 5.95 1.81 4.40
N LEU A 10 4.79 1.14 4.51
CA LEU A 10 3.51 1.71 4.09
C LEU A 10 3.22 3.02 4.85
N PHE A 11 3.29 3.00 6.18
CA PHE A 11 3.01 4.18 7.00
C PHE A 11 4.01 5.32 6.79
N ALA A 12 5.27 5.02 6.47
CA ALA A 12 6.29 6.03 6.20
C ALA A 12 6.10 6.74 4.85
N LYS A 13 5.48 6.06 3.87
CA LYS A 13 5.37 6.53 2.50
C LYS A 13 3.96 6.97 2.11
N ALA A 14 2.92 6.36 2.68
CA ALA A 14 1.54 6.63 2.34
C ALA A 14 1.02 7.89 3.06
N PRO A 15 0.44 8.86 2.34
CA PRO A 15 -0.27 9.97 2.97
C PRO A 15 -1.56 9.49 3.66
N LYS A 16 -2.25 10.37 4.36
CA LYS A 16 -3.60 10.07 4.85
C LYS A 16 -4.51 9.70 3.68
N PRO A 17 -5.31 8.62 3.78
CA PRO A 17 -6.19 8.20 2.69
C PRO A 17 -7.25 9.26 2.39
N THR A 18 -7.43 9.58 1.11
CA THR A 18 -8.49 10.47 0.64
C THR A 18 -9.80 9.73 0.40
N ALA A 19 -9.73 8.42 0.23
CA ALA A 19 -10.85 7.49 0.11
C ALA A 19 -10.41 6.11 0.63
N LYS A 20 -11.37 5.23 0.88
CA LYS A 20 -11.08 3.87 1.39
C LYS A 20 -11.09 2.79 0.32
N GLY A 21 -11.54 3.10 -0.88
CA GLY A 21 -11.54 2.13 -1.97
C GLY A 21 -10.13 1.68 -2.31
N VAL A 22 -9.96 0.37 -2.47
CA VAL A 22 -8.73 -0.26 -2.96
C VAL A 22 -8.90 -0.58 -4.42
N ALA A 23 -8.08 0.02 -5.29
CA ALA A 23 -8.00 -0.33 -6.70
C ALA A 23 -6.97 -1.44 -6.93
N ILE A 24 -7.24 -2.34 -7.87
CA ILE A 24 -6.28 -3.38 -8.27
C ILE A 24 -6.15 -3.36 -9.79
N VAL A 25 -4.91 -3.27 -10.27
CA VAL A 25 -4.56 -3.38 -11.70
C VAL A 25 -3.52 -4.49 -11.86
N THR A 26 -3.85 -5.50 -12.64
CA THR A 26 -3.02 -6.71 -12.75
C THR A 26 -3.00 -7.27 -14.18
N PRO A 27 -1.90 -7.91 -14.62
CA PRO A 27 -1.87 -8.69 -15.86
C PRO A 27 -2.39 -10.12 -15.67
N SER A 28 -2.91 -10.47 -14.48
CA SER A 28 -3.28 -11.84 -14.12
C SER A 28 -4.61 -11.89 -13.38
N GLY A 29 -5.62 -12.48 -13.98
CA GLY A 29 -6.93 -12.68 -13.38
C GLY A 29 -6.85 -13.44 -12.04
N GLY A 30 -6.00 -14.47 -11.95
CA GLY A 30 -5.80 -15.22 -10.70
C GLY A 30 -5.24 -14.36 -9.57
N ALA A 31 -4.29 -13.46 -9.86
CA ALA A 31 -3.77 -12.52 -8.88
C ALA A 31 -4.84 -11.48 -8.45
N GLY A 32 -5.69 -11.08 -9.39
CA GLY A 32 -6.84 -10.21 -9.11
C GLY A 32 -7.85 -10.86 -8.17
N ILE A 33 -8.24 -12.09 -8.45
CA ILE A 33 -9.16 -12.87 -7.59
C ILE A 33 -8.57 -13.03 -6.19
N MET A 34 -7.31 -13.46 -6.08
CA MET A 34 -6.63 -13.61 -4.80
C MET A 34 -6.62 -12.31 -3.98
N ALA A 35 -6.40 -11.18 -4.65
CA ALA A 35 -6.42 -9.87 -4.01
C ALA A 35 -7.83 -9.51 -3.52
N ALA A 36 -8.87 -9.77 -4.31
CA ALA A 36 -10.27 -9.53 -3.94
C ALA A 36 -10.69 -10.37 -2.74
N ASP A 37 -10.36 -11.67 -2.73
CA ASP A 37 -10.67 -12.58 -1.60
C ASP A 37 -10.03 -12.09 -0.30
N HIS A 38 -8.77 -11.66 -0.34
CA HIS A 38 -8.10 -11.12 0.84
C HIS A 38 -8.69 -9.77 1.30
N ALA A 39 -9.10 -8.93 0.37
CA ALA A 39 -9.75 -7.65 0.68
C ALA A 39 -11.13 -7.90 1.33
N GLU A 40 -11.93 -8.80 0.77
CA GLU A 40 -13.24 -9.18 1.31
C GLU A 40 -13.12 -9.75 2.73
N ALA A 41 -12.20 -10.67 2.94
CA ALA A 41 -11.96 -11.28 4.26
C ALA A 41 -11.60 -10.27 5.35
N LEU A 42 -11.08 -9.11 4.98
CA LEU A 42 -10.71 -8.00 5.88
C LEU A 42 -11.71 -6.85 5.87
N GLY A 43 -12.80 -6.94 5.11
CA GLY A 43 -13.77 -5.87 4.96
C GLY A 43 -13.22 -4.60 4.32
N LEU A 44 -12.21 -4.73 3.46
CA LEU A 44 -11.67 -3.60 2.69
C LEU A 44 -12.61 -3.28 1.51
N PRO A 45 -13.02 -2.01 1.33
CA PRO A 45 -13.89 -1.65 0.22
C PRO A 45 -13.17 -1.79 -1.12
N MET A 46 -13.78 -2.50 -2.05
CA MET A 46 -13.35 -2.60 -3.45
C MET A 46 -14.49 -2.15 -4.37
N PRO A 47 -14.84 -0.85 -4.39
CA PRO A 47 -15.91 -0.36 -5.25
C PRO A 47 -15.60 -0.64 -6.72
N GLN A 48 -16.64 -0.81 -7.54
CA GLN A 48 -16.47 -0.85 -8.98
C GLN A 48 -16.15 0.56 -9.49
N PRO A 49 -15.37 0.69 -10.58
CA PRO A 49 -15.00 2.00 -11.10
C PRO A 49 -16.26 2.81 -11.49
N LEU A 50 -16.14 4.13 -11.39
CA LEU A 50 -17.18 5.02 -11.90
C LEU A 50 -17.38 4.83 -13.42
N PRO A 51 -18.57 5.14 -13.96
CA PRO A 51 -18.86 4.92 -15.38
C PRO A 51 -17.84 5.55 -16.34
N ALA A 52 -17.30 6.72 -16.01
CA ALA A 52 -16.27 7.38 -16.81
C ALA A 52 -14.94 6.59 -16.80
N THR A 53 -14.54 6.08 -15.64
CA THR A 53 -13.36 5.22 -15.47
C THR A 53 -13.57 3.90 -16.21
N GLU A 54 -14.72 3.24 -16.03
CA GLU A 54 -15.05 1.98 -16.70
C GLU A 54 -15.00 2.13 -18.23
N ALA A 55 -15.49 3.24 -18.78
CA ALA A 55 -15.48 3.50 -20.22
C ALA A 55 -14.04 3.55 -20.77
N VAL A 56 -13.09 4.17 -20.05
CA VAL A 56 -11.68 4.19 -20.43
C VAL A 56 -11.09 2.78 -20.35
N LEU A 57 -11.34 2.04 -19.26
CA LEU A 57 -10.85 0.68 -19.12
C LEU A 57 -11.37 -0.20 -20.27
N ARG A 58 -12.66 -0.14 -20.57
CA ARG A 58 -13.30 -0.94 -21.62
C ARG A 58 -12.74 -0.64 -23.03
N SER A 59 -12.38 0.61 -23.29
CA SER A 59 -11.77 0.98 -24.59
C SER A 59 -10.28 0.65 -24.67
N SER A 60 -9.62 0.40 -23.54
CA SER A 60 -8.17 0.19 -23.46
C SER A 60 -7.78 -1.27 -23.43
N ILE A 61 -8.60 -2.13 -22.83
CA ILE A 61 -8.27 -3.56 -22.63
C ILE A 61 -9.02 -4.45 -23.64
N PRO A 62 -8.49 -5.65 -23.95
CA PRO A 62 -9.17 -6.61 -24.83
C PRO A 62 -10.52 -7.05 -24.28
N ASP A 63 -11.42 -7.52 -25.16
CA ASP A 63 -12.78 -7.96 -24.81
C ASP A 63 -12.82 -9.10 -23.77
N PHE A 64 -11.75 -9.89 -23.69
CA PHE A 64 -11.62 -10.97 -22.70
C PHE A 64 -10.94 -10.53 -21.39
N GLY A 65 -10.51 -9.27 -21.29
CA GLY A 65 -10.06 -8.68 -20.03
C GLY A 65 -11.22 -8.23 -19.15
N ALA A 66 -10.94 -7.74 -17.95
CA ALA A 66 -11.95 -7.29 -17.02
C ALA A 66 -11.85 -5.78 -16.77
N PRO A 67 -12.70 -4.94 -17.41
CA PRO A 67 -12.75 -3.48 -17.20
C PRO A 67 -13.49 -3.14 -15.89
N ARG A 68 -13.07 -3.75 -14.79
CA ARG A 68 -13.70 -3.68 -13.46
C ARG A 68 -12.63 -3.50 -12.40
N ASN A 69 -13.01 -3.60 -11.16
CA ASN A 69 -12.07 -3.72 -10.03
C ASN A 69 -12.24 -5.10 -9.37
N PRO A 70 -11.26 -6.00 -9.42
CA PRO A 70 -9.91 -5.89 -10.03
C PRO A 70 -9.93 -5.69 -11.55
N CYS A 71 -9.03 -4.83 -12.05
CA CYS A 71 -8.84 -4.61 -13.48
C CYS A 71 -7.81 -5.61 -14.03
N ASP A 72 -8.28 -6.59 -14.81
CA ASP A 72 -7.42 -7.57 -15.46
C ASP A 72 -7.04 -7.11 -16.87
N LEU A 73 -5.81 -6.66 -17.03
CA LEU A 73 -5.24 -6.21 -18.29
C LEU A 73 -4.87 -7.36 -19.24
N THR A 74 -4.89 -8.58 -18.73
CA THR A 74 -4.37 -9.77 -19.39
C THR A 74 -2.87 -9.73 -19.67
N ALA A 75 -2.29 -10.85 -20.11
CA ALA A 75 -0.87 -10.91 -20.46
C ALA A 75 -0.49 -10.02 -21.67
N GLN A 76 -1.47 -9.56 -22.46
CA GLN A 76 -1.22 -8.67 -23.61
C GLN A 76 -0.63 -7.31 -23.20
N VAL A 77 -0.75 -6.90 -21.96
CA VAL A 77 -0.14 -5.68 -21.43
C VAL A 77 1.39 -5.67 -21.57
N ALA A 78 2.02 -6.84 -21.65
CA ALA A 78 3.46 -6.93 -21.87
C ALA A 78 3.91 -6.39 -23.25
N ALA A 79 3.04 -6.50 -24.26
CA ALA A 79 3.28 -5.99 -25.61
C ALA A 79 2.68 -4.60 -25.86
N ASN A 80 1.89 -4.07 -24.91
CA ASN A 80 1.19 -2.79 -25.05
C ASN A 80 1.33 -1.95 -23.77
N PRO A 81 2.46 -1.24 -23.61
CA PRO A 81 2.64 -0.34 -22.44
C PRO A 81 1.59 0.75 -22.33
N GLN A 82 1.08 1.27 -23.44
CA GLN A 82 0.06 2.34 -23.46
C GLN A 82 -1.25 1.88 -22.84
N MET A 83 -1.62 0.60 -23.02
CA MET A 83 -2.79 0.02 -22.35
C MET A 83 -2.62 0.09 -20.82
N PHE A 84 -1.44 -0.25 -20.33
CA PHE A 84 -1.14 -0.15 -18.91
C PHE A 84 -1.29 1.28 -18.40
N ASP A 85 -0.68 2.24 -19.09
CA ASP A 85 -0.70 3.65 -18.72
C ASP A 85 -2.14 4.21 -18.68
N ALA A 86 -2.94 3.93 -19.71
CA ALA A 86 -4.33 4.37 -19.75
C ALA A 86 -5.16 3.82 -18.57
N CYS A 87 -4.99 2.54 -18.24
CA CYS A 87 -5.71 1.92 -17.13
C CYS A 87 -5.23 2.44 -15.77
N MET A 88 -3.93 2.64 -15.59
CA MET A 88 -3.37 3.23 -14.37
C MET A 88 -3.90 4.64 -14.13
N GLU A 89 -3.88 5.50 -15.16
CA GLU A 89 -4.39 6.86 -15.07
C GLU A 89 -5.88 6.89 -14.75
N ALA A 90 -6.67 6.05 -15.43
CA ALA A 90 -8.11 5.98 -15.19
C ALA A 90 -8.42 5.57 -13.74
N MET A 91 -7.79 4.49 -13.26
CA MET A 91 -8.03 3.99 -11.89
C MET A 91 -7.51 4.96 -10.82
N LEU A 92 -6.37 5.60 -11.02
CA LEU A 92 -5.83 6.57 -10.06
C LEU A 92 -6.60 7.89 -10.07
N SER A 93 -7.20 8.28 -11.18
CA SER A 93 -8.07 9.47 -11.28
C SER A 93 -9.42 9.28 -10.63
N ASP A 94 -9.88 8.04 -10.46
CA ASP A 94 -11.18 7.75 -9.84
C ASP A 94 -11.15 8.12 -8.35
N PRO A 95 -12.04 9.02 -7.89
CA PRO A 95 -12.03 9.52 -6.52
C PRO A 95 -12.44 8.48 -5.48
N GLN A 96 -13.03 7.35 -5.88
CA GLN A 96 -13.42 6.28 -4.95
C GLN A 96 -12.21 5.53 -4.39
N TYR A 97 -11.07 5.56 -5.08
CA TYR A 97 -9.88 4.83 -4.69
C TYR A 97 -8.90 5.69 -3.90
N GLY A 98 -8.54 5.22 -2.72
CA GLY A 98 -7.52 5.84 -1.87
C GLY A 98 -6.11 5.30 -2.07
N CYS A 99 -5.99 4.11 -2.66
CA CYS A 99 -4.73 3.47 -3.03
C CYS A 99 -4.90 2.55 -4.22
N LEU A 100 -3.79 2.17 -4.86
CA LEU A 100 -3.78 1.22 -5.96
C LEU A 100 -2.75 0.12 -5.70
N VAL A 101 -3.18 -1.13 -5.87
CA VAL A 101 -2.36 -2.33 -5.73
C VAL A 101 -2.02 -2.88 -7.11
N VAL A 102 -0.74 -3.16 -7.33
CA VAL A 102 -0.23 -3.81 -8.53
C VAL A 102 0.39 -5.15 -8.16
N PRO A 103 -0.30 -6.26 -8.37
CA PRO A 103 0.29 -7.59 -8.24
C PRO A 103 1.41 -7.78 -9.27
N GLN A 104 2.65 -7.91 -8.79
CA GLN A 104 3.82 -8.21 -9.62
C GLN A 104 3.93 -9.73 -9.77
N VAL A 105 3.62 -10.25 -10.95
CA VAL A 105 3.59 -11.70 -11.23
C VAL A 105 4.84 -12.20 -11.95
N TYR A 106 5.74 -11.32 -12.35
CA TYR A 106 7.00 -11.65 -13.02
C TYR A 106 8.17 -11.41 -12.06
N SER A 107 9.18 -12.27 -12.10
CA SER A 107 10.41 -12.15 -11.32
C SER A 107 11.62 -11.74 -12.17
N HIS A 108 11.51 -11.80 -13.50
CA HIS A 108 12.62 -11.50 -14.39
C HIS A 108 13.07 -10.04 -14.24
N PHE A 109 14.38 -9.84 -14.08
CA PHE A 109 14.95 -8.54 -13.70
C PHE A 109 14.54 -7.40 -14.65
N GLN A 110 14.77 -7.55 -15.96
CA GLN A 110 14.46 -6.48 -16.91
C GLN A 110 12.97 -6.14 -16.95
N THR A 111 12.09 -7.14 -16.88
CA THR A 111 10.64 -6.92 -16.84
C THR A 111 10.24 -6.18 -15.57
N THR A 112 10.83 -6.54 -14.44
CA THR A 112 10.56 -5.87 -13.17
C THR A 112 11.06 -4.43 -13.18
N VAL A 113 12.30 -4.18 -13.60
CA VAL A 113 12.88 -2.83 -13.69
C VAL A 113 11.99 -1.94 -14.57
N GLY A 114 11.68 -2.38 -15.79
CA GLY A 114 10.82 -1.61 -16.69
C GLY A 114 9.45 -1.29 -16.08
N ARG A 115 8.84 -2.25 -15.35
CA ARG A 115 7.56 -2.03 -14.69
C ARG A 115 7.68 -1.03 -13.52
N MET A 116 8.70 -1.11 -12.69
CA MET A 116 8.89 -0.17 -11.59
C MET A 116 9.14 1.25 -12.09
N GLU A 117 9.95 1.41 -13.14
CA GLU A 117 10.16 2.72 -13.76
C GLU A 117 8.89 3.28 -14.41
N GLN A 118 8.05 2.43 -14.99
CA GLN A 118 6.74 2.84 -15.52
C GLN A 118 5.76 3.28 -14.41
N LEU A 119 5.80 2.63 -13.25
CA LEU A 119 4.93 2.94 -12.10
C LEU A 119 5.33 4.21 -11.35
N ARG A 120 6.61 4.48 -11.28
CA ARG A 120 7.21 5.54 -10.46
C ARG A 120 6.58 6.92 -10.65
N PRO A 121 6.32 7.43 -11.87
CA PRO A 121 5.71 8.74 -12.07
C PRO A 121 4.31 8.88 -11.49
N TYR A 122 3.56 7.79 -11.41
CA TYR A 122 2.17 7.82 -10.93
C TYR A 122 2.07 8.08 -9.42
N ALA A 123 3.03 7.59 -8.63
CA ALA A 123 3.06 7.80 -7.19
C ALA A 123 3.07 9.29 -6.84
N ALA A 124 3.89 10.08 -7.54
CA ALA A 124 3.97 11.53 -7.34
C ALA A 124 2.76 12.27 -7.96
N LYS A 125 2.30 11.84 -9.15
CA LYS A 125 1.25 12.53 -9.92
C LYS A 125 -0.10 12.54 -9.20
N PHE A 126 -0.49 11.45 -8.56
CA PHE A 126 -1.84 11.29 -8.00
C PHE A 126 -1.92 11.43 -6.48
N GLY A 127 -0.79 11.47 -5.78
CA GLY A 127 -0.77 11.55 -4.31
C GLY A 127 -1.43 10.35 -3.62
N LYS A 128 -1.60 9.24 -4.33
CA LYS A 128 -2.16 7.99 -3.83
C LYS A 128 -1.06 6.93 -3.73
N PRO A 129 -0.98 6.15 -2.65
CA PRO A 129 0.02 5.10 -2.53
C PRO A 129 -0.13 4.05 -3.63
N LEU A 130 0.99 3.74 -4.29
CA LEU A 130 1.14 2.60 -5.17
C LEU A 130 1.80 1.47 -4.42
N ILE A 131 1.10 0.35 -4.28
CA ILE A 131 1.51 -0.76 -3.45
C ILE A 131 1.72 -1.98 -4.32
N ILE A 132 2.93 -2.50 -4.32
CA ILE A 132 3.31 -3.68 -5.10
C ILE A 132 3.11 -4.92 -4.23
N ALA A 133 2.32 -5.87 -4.73
CA ALA A 133 2.26 -7.21 -4.17
C ALA A 133 3.21 -8.12 -4.95
N TRP A 134 4.32 -8.52 -4.35
CA TRP A 134 5.26 -9.45 -4.97
C TRP A 134 4.73 -10.88 -4.87
N ILE A 135 4.31 -11.45 -6.00
CA ILE A 135 3.71 -12.78 -6.07
C ILE A 135 4.72 -13.90 -6.37
N PRO A 136 5.84 -13.66 -7.12
CA PRO A 136 6.79 -14.70 -7.44
C PRO A 136 7.41 -15.33 -6.17
N GLU A 137 7.74 -16.62 -6.24
CA GLU A 137 8.40 -17.34 -5.15
C GLU A 137 9.82 -16.84 -4.88
N GLN A 138 10.48 -16.28 -5.89
CA GLN A 138 11.83 -15.72 -5.76
C GLN A 138 11.78 -14.37 -5.02
N LEU A 139 11.82 -14.42 -3.70
CA LEU A 139 11.65 -13.25 -2.83
C LEU A 139 12.88 -12.35 -2.76
N GLU A 140 14.07 -12.90 -2.97
CA GLU A 140 15.38 -12.22 -2.79
C GLU A 140 16.14 -12.07 -4.12
N GLY A 141 15.48 -12.25 -5.24
CA GLY A 141 16.11 -12.09 -6.55
C GLY A 141 16.37 -10.63 -6.93
N PRO A 142 17.23 -10.38 -7.95
CA PRO A 142 17.57 -9.00 -8.36
C PRO A 142 16.38 -8.11 -8.68
N GLY A 143 15.31 -8.68 -9.24
CA GLY A 143 14.08 -7.95 -9.53
C GLY A 143 13.35 -7.49 -8.27
N ALA A 144 13.34 -8.32 -7.20
CA ALA A 144 12.75 -7.95 -5.92
C ALA A 144 13.55 -6.83 -5.24
N CYS A 145 14.88 -6.98 -5.19
CA CYS A 145 15.76 -5.94 -4.63
C CYS A 145 15.61 -4.61 -5.37
N HIS A 146 15.49 -4.64 -6.71
CA HIS A 146 15.23 -3.41 -7.47
C HIS A 146 13.87 -2.80 -7.11
N ALA A 147 12.80 -3.60 -7.08
CA ALA A 147 11.47 -3.11 -6.71
C ALA A 147 11.46 -2.46 -5.31
N GLU A 148 12.19 -3.04 -4.36
CA GLU A 148 12.32 -2.51 -3.00
C GLU A 148 13.13 -1.20 -2.94
N SER A 149 14.10 -1.02 -3.84
CA SER A 149 14.95 0.16 -3.89
C SER A 149 14.26 1.40 -4.46
N VAL A 150 13.07 1.27 -5.08
CA VAL A 150 12.31 2.41 -5.61
C VAL A 150 11.59 3.14 -4.46
N PRO A 151 12.03 4.37 -4.11
CA PRO A 151 11.51 5.06 -2.91
C PRO A 151 10.03 5.39 -2.97
N GLU A 152 9.49 5.62 -4.16
CA GLU A 152 8.12 6.04 -4.39
C GLU A 152 7.11 4.88 -4.33
N LEU A 153 7.59 3.63 -4.35
CA LEU A 153 6.75 2.44 -4.33
C LEU A 153 6.78 1.76 -2.96
N ILE A 154 5.70 1.11 -2.62
CA ILE A 154 5.55 0.33 -1.38
C ILE A 154 5.52 -1.13 -1.77
N LEU A 155 6.41 -1.95 -1.21
CA LEU A 155 6.51 -3.37 -1.55
C LEU A 155 6.07 -4.25 -0.38
N PHE A 156 5.19 -5.20 -0.69
CA PHE A 156 4.85 -6.32 0.18
C PHE A 156 5.15 -7.64 -0.53
N ARG A 157 5.77 -8.58 0.16
CA ARG A 157 6.08 -9.93 -0.36
C ARG A 157 4.95 -10.94 -0.07
N SER A 158 3.76 -10.46 0.23
CA SER A 158 2.59 -11.27 0.48
C SER A 158 1.32 -10.45 0.27
N MET A 159 0.40 -10.95 -0.57
CA MET A 159 -0.89 -10.33 -0.79
C MET A 159 -1.69 -10.19 0.52
N ARG A 160 -1.67 -11.23 1.35
CA ARG A 160 -2.34 -11.21 2.65
C ARG A 160 -1.78 -10.10 3.57
N ARG A 161 -0.45 -9.99 3.71
CA ARG A 161 0.16 -8.95 4.54
C ARG A 161 -0.11 -7.55 3.99
N LEU A 162 -0.11 -7.41 2.67
CA LEU A 162 -0.46 -6.17 2.00
C LEU A 162 -1.87 -5.71 2.40
N MET A 163 -2.87 -6.56 2.25
CA MET A 163 -4.25 -6.21 2.59
C MET A 163 -4.41 -5.93 4.10
N GLN A 164 -3.72 -6.69 4.95
CA GLN A 164 -3.66 -6.39 6.39
C GLN A 164 -3.03 -5.01 6.66
N GLY A 165 -1.96 -4.66 5.97
CA GLY A 165 -1.31 -3.34 6.07
C GLY A 165 -2.26 -2.21 5.67
N ILE A 166 -2.99 -2.35 4.55
CA ILE A 166 -4.00 -1.36 4.12
C ILE A 166 -5.10 -1.24 5.18
N ARG A 167 -5.58 -2.35 5.74
CA ARG A 167 -6.59 -2.32 6.80
C ARG A 167 -6.10 -1.55 8.02
N LEU A 168 -4.89 -1.83 8.49
CA LEU A 168 -4.27 -1.11 9.61
C LEU A 168 -4.09 0.38 9.31
N TRP A 169 -3.70 0.73 8.08
CA TRP A 169 -3.55 2.10 7.64
C TRP A 169 -4.89 2.85 7.65
N HIS A 170 -5.98 2.24 7.17
CA HIS A 170 -7.33 2.80 7.27
C HIS A 170 -7.76 2.97 8.72
N ASP A 171 -7.60 1.92 9.55
CA ASP A 171 -8.00 1.95 10.96
C ASP A 171 -7.26 3.01 11.76
N TYR A 172 -5.99 3.21 11.47
CA TYR A 172 -5.19 4.26 12.11
C TYR A 172 -5.73 5.65 11.81
N HIS A 173 -6.09 5.91 10.55
CA HIS A 173 -6.60 7.21 10.15
C HIS A 173 -8.08 7.44 10.48
N ASP A 174 -8.81 6.39 10.84
CA ASP A 174 -10.18 6.47 11.32
C ASP A 174 -10.28 6.72 12.83
N ARG A 175 -9.20 6.49 13.54
CA ARG A 175 -9.21 6.77 14.98
C ARG A 175 -9.51 8.25 15.17
N VAL A 176 -10.58 8.50 15.91
CA VAL A 176 -10.84 9.82 16.48
C VAL A 176 -9.65 10.10 17.40
N GLU A 177 -9.02 11.26 17.26
CA GLU A 177 -8.03 11.70 18.22
C GLU A 177 -8.74 11.81 19.57
N GLU A 178 -8.65 10.78 20.39
CA GLU A 178 -9.02 10.90 21.79
C GLU A 178 -8.09 11.92 22.42
N ALA A 179 -8.66 12.87 23.14
CA ALA A 179 -7.86 13.79 23.92
C ALA A 179 -6.89 12.97 24.80
N PRO A 180 -5.62 13.34 24.86
CA PRO A 180 -4.67 12.60 25.68
C PRO A 180 -5.24 12.50 27.11
N PRO A 181 -5.12 11.33 27.76
CA PRO A 181 -5.60 11.18 29.13
C PRO A 181 -4.99 12.27 30.00
N ALA A 182 -5.76 12.75 30.94
CA ALA A 182 -5.25 13.73 31.91
C ALA A 182 -3.96 13.18 32.55
N PRO A 183 -2.95 14.02 32.74
CA PRO A 183 -1.72 13.59 33.39
C PRO A 183 -2.03 12.91 34.72
N PRO A 184 -1.36 11.82 35.09
CA PRO A 184 -1.57 11.19 36.38
C PRO A 184 -1.29 12.17 37.52
N ALA A 185 -2.06 12.04 38.58
CA ALA A 185 -1.84 12.87 39.78
C ALA A 185 -0.40 12.68 40.29
N GLY A 186 0.30 13.77 40.54
CA GLY A 186 1.69 13.73 41.02
C GLY A 186 2.76 13.74 39.89
N LEU A 187 2.37 13.79 38.60
CA LEU A 187 3.33 13.86 37.50
C LEU A 187 4.34 15.00 37.65
N ASP A 188 3.87 16.20 38.05
CA ASP A 188 4.77 17.35 38.22
C ASP A 188 5.80 17.13 39.33
N ALA A 189 5.42 16.47 40.44
CA ALA A 189 6.33 16.10 41.51
C ALA A 189 7.34 15.03 41.05
N ALA A 190 6.90 14.05 40.27
CA ALA A 190 7.78 13.02 39.68
C ALA A 190 8.73 13.65 38.69
N LEU A 191 8.27 14.55 37.82
CA LEU A 191 9.12 15.28 36.88
C LEU A 191 10.15 16.17 37.59
N ALA A 192 9.78 16.83 38.67
CA ALA A 192 10.70 17.65 39.49
C ALA A 192 11.80 16.81 40.19
N ALA A 193 11.50 15.53 40.46
CA ALA A 193 12.45 14.59 41.06
C ALA A 193 13.45 13.98 40.04
N LEU A 194 13.23 14.21 38.74
CA LEU A 194 14.16 13.71 37.72
C LEU A 194 15.50 14.40 37.80
N PRO A 195 16.60 13.64 37.67
CA PRO A 195 17.92 14.24 37.59
C PRO A 195 18.06 15.14 36.34
N GLY A 196 18.91 16.16 36.40
CA GLY A 196 19.12 17.13 35.33
C GLY A 196 19.52 16.50 33.99
N LYS A 197 19.45 17.28 32.91
CA LYS A 197 19.80 16.84 31.54
C LYS A 197 21.16 16.15 31.51
N GLY A 198 21.16 14.91 30.96
CA GLY A 198 22.39 14.11 30.78
C GLY A 198 22.61 13.04 31.85
N ALA A 199 21.82 13.00 32.92
CA ALA A 199 21.88 11.92 33.90
C ALA A 199 21.12 10.69 33.37
N VAL A 200 21.66 9.51 33.64
CA VAL A 200 21.04 8.22 33.32
C VAL A 200 20.43 7.66 34.60
N LEU A 201 19.13 7.39 34.58
CA LEU A 201 18.45 6.69 35.66
C LEU A 201 18.74 5.19 35.54
N MET A 202 19.08 4.56 36.65
CA MET A 202 19.07 3.10 36.74
C MET A 202 17.63 2.60 36.76
N GLU A 203 17.41 1.36 36.32
CA GLU A 203 16.04 0.78 36.24
C GLU A 203 15.27 0.85 37.57
N ALA A 204 15.94 0.61 38.71
CA ALA A 204 15.33 0.69 40.03
C ALA A 204 14.90 2.11 40.38
N GLU A 205 15.67 3.12 40.00
CA GLU A 205 15.36 4.53 40.22
C GLU A 205 14.20 4.98 39.32
N ALA A 206 14.19 4.54 38.04
CA ALA A 206 13.10 4.82 37.12
C ALA A 206 11.78 4.19 37.63
N LYS A 207 11.81 2.93 38.10
CA LYS A 207 10.63 2.27 38.69
C LYS A 207 10.09 2.93 39.94
N ALA A 208 10.92 3.62 40.72
CA ALA A 208 10.48 4.32 41.94
C ALA A 208 9.76 5.64 41.61
N LEU A 209 9.80 6.13 40.39
CA LEU A 209 9.14 7.37 39.94
C LEU A 209 7.72 7.12 39.40
N PHE A 210 7.37 5.87 39.09
CA PHE A 210 6.07 5.43 38.58
C PHE A 210 5.39 4.43 39.51
#